data_29eee71fa7ddfd54683358afef662378
#
_entry.id   29eee71fa7ddfd54683358afef662378
#
_cell.length_a   1.000
_cell.length_b   1.000
_cell.length_c   1.000
_cell.angle_alpha   90.00
_cell.angle_beta   90.00
_cell.angle_gamma   90.00
#
_symmetry.space_group_name_H-M   'P 1'
#
loop_
_entity.id
_entity.type
_entity.pdbx_description
1 polymer ?
#
loop_
_entity_poly.entity_id
_entity_poly.type
_entity_poly.pdbx_seq_one_letter_code
_entity_poly.pdbx_strand_id
1 'polypeptide(L)'
;MMEIIMKLITLNGENIHSESNFHKEIAFLLSFSKYYGENLDALWDCLSYDVERPVLIIWKNSDYSKKYLGDTFNQIVKIFELVREQDIKSGLEERFNFDIQ
;
A
#
# COMPACT_ATOMS: atom_id res chain seq x y z
N MET A 1 -21.98 -16.43 -13.41
CA MET A 1 -21.60 -15.04 -13.12
C MET A 1 -20.33 -15.03 -12.30
N MET A 2 -19.31 -14.30 -12.75
CA MET A 2 -18.06 -14.18 -11.98
C MET A 2 -18.21 -13.09 -10.92
N GLU A 3 -17.89 -13.44 -9.69
CA GLU A 3 -17.81 -12.44 -8.64
C GLU A 3 -16.41 -11.85 -8.62
N ILE A 4 -16.32 -10.51 -8.56
CA ILE A 4 -15.07 -9.83 -8.35
C ILE A 4 -14.87 -9.71 -6.84
N ILE A 5 -13.82 -10.35 -6.33
CA ILE A 5 -13.49 -10.29 -4.91
C ILE A 5 -12.36 -9.28 -4.75
N MET A 6 -12.68 -8.14 -4.15
CA MET A 6 -11.69 -7.13 -3.85
C MET A 6 -10.97 -7.46 -2.55
N LYS A 7 -9.63 -7.44 -2.59
CA LYS A 7 -8.85 -7.57 -1.36
C LYS A 7 -8.84 -6.21 -0.66
N LEU A 8 -9.33 -6.19 0.56
CA LEU A 8 -9.38 -4.98 1.38
C LEU A 8 -8.41 -5.14 2.54
N ILE A 9 -7.46 -4.22 2.67
CA ILE A 9 -6.57 -4.19 3.82
C ILE A 9 -6.67 -2.85 4.53
N THR A 10 -6.49 -2.86 5.84
CA THR A 10 -6.53 -1.65 6.65
C THR A 10 -5.22 -1.50 7.41
N LEU A 11 -4.53 -0.38 7.15
CA LEU A 11 -3.40 0.04 7.96
C LEU A 11 -3.93 0.93 9.08
N ASN A 12 -3.52 0.66 10.31
CA ASN A 12 -3.88 1.52 11.43
C ASN A 12 -2.69 2.40 11.79
N GLY A 13 -2.82 3.70 11.53
CA GLY A 13 -1.76 4.66 11.76
C GLY A 13 -1.30 4.75 13.21
N GLU A 14 -2.16 4.38 14.17
CA GLU A 14 -1.78 4.36 15.57
C GLU A 14 -0.66 3.37 15.86
N ASN A 15 -0.51 2.34 15.02
CA ASN A 15 0.50 1.29 15.18
C ASN A 15 1.69 1.47 14.25
N ILE A 16 1.72 2.53 13.44
CA ILE A 16 2.77 2.76 12.45
C ILE A 16 3.52 4.03 12.81
N HIS A 17 4.61 3.87 13.55
CA HIS A 17 5.42 4.97 14.07
C HIS A 17 6.80 5.06 13.42
N SER A 18 7.13 4.17 12.50
CA SER A 18 8.41 4.16 11.81
C SER A 18 8.23 3.55 10.43
N GLU A 19 9.20 3.79 9.55
CA GLU A 19 9.20 3.16 8.23
C GLU A 19 9.25 1.64 8.36
N SER A 20 10.02 1.12 9.32
CA SER A 20 10.09 -0.32 9.59
C SER A 20 8.72 -0.88 9.99
N ASN A 21 8.01 -0.20 10.88
CA ASN A 21 6.65 -0.61 11.26
C ASN A 21 5.73 -0.70 10.04
N PHE A 22 5.80 0.32 9.17
CA PHE A 22 4.99 0.35 7.95
C PHE A 22 5.28 -0.85 7.07
N HIS A 23 6.56 -1.11 6.78
CA HIS A 23 6.94 -2.21 5.89
C HIS A 23 6.51 -3.57 6.43
N LYS A 24 6.69 -3.78 7.73
CA LYS A 24 6.28 -5.04 8.37
C LYS A 24 4.77 -5.24 8.30
N GLU A 25 4.01 -4.17 8.56
CA GLU A 25 2.56 -4.25 8.55
C GLU A 25 2.01 -4.51 7.16
N ILE A 26 2.46 -3.76 6.16
CA ILE A 26 1.96 -3.95 4.80
C ILE A 26 2.39 -5.30 4.22
N ALA A 27 3.61 -5.74 4.53
CA ALA A 27 4.09 -7.04 4.09
C ALA A 27 3.26 -8.18 4.67
N PHE A 28 2.89 -8.08 5.93
CA PHE A 28 2.03 -9.06 6.58
C PHE A 28 0.64 -9.07 5.94
N LEU A 29 0.03 -7.91 5.78
CA LEU A 29 -1.34 -7.79 5.27
C LEU A 29 -1.46 -8.21 3.80
N LEU A 30 -0.44 -7.96 3.00
CA LEU A 30 -0.43 -8.31 1.58
C LEU A 30 0.33 -9.61 1.29
N SER A 31 0.82 -10.27 2.31
CA SER A 31 1.54 -11.55 2.19
C SER A 31 2.76 -11.45 1.27
N PHE A 32 3.55 -10.40 1.45
CA PHE A 32 4.80 -10.26 0.71
C PHE A 32 5.77 -11.39 1.04
N SER A 33 6.66 -11.70 0.10
CA SER A 33 7.71 -12.68 0.31
C SER A 33 8.58 -12.32 1.53
N LYS A 34 9.11 -13.34 2.20
CA LYS A 34 10.08 -13.13 3.30
C LYS A 34 11.34 -12.38 2.84
N TYR A 35 11.54 -12.29 1.53
CA TYR A 35 12.67 -11.56 0.94
C TYR A 35 12.37 -10.10 0.63
N TYR A 36 11.18 -9.62 1.01
CA TYR A 36 10.80 -8.22 0.83
C TYR A 36 11.82 -7.30 1.50
N GLY A 37 12.37 -6.36 0.73
CA GLY A 37 13.51 -5.54 1.15
C GLY A 37 13.20 -4.43 2.17
N GLU A 38 11.94 -4.25 2.56
CA GLU A 38 11.51 -3.24 3.54
C GLU A 38 12.07 -1.84 3.24
N ASN A 39 11.98 -1.44 1.97
CA ASN A 39 12.34 -0.09 1.53
C ASN A 39 11.36 0.37 0.45
N LEU A 40 11.46 1.65 0.06
CA LEU A 40 10.51 2.25 -0.85
C LEU A 40 10.57 1.65 -2.27
N ASP A 41 11.76 1.30 -2.74
CA ASP A 41 11.91 0.65 -4.05
C ASP A 41 11.25 -0.73 -4.05
N ALA A 42 11.46 -1.50 -2.98
CA ALA A 42 10.82 -2.81 -2.84
C ALA A 42 9.30 -2.68 -2.75
N LEU A 43 8.81 -1.64 -2.08
CA LEU A 43 7.38 -1.37 -1.99
C LEU A 43 6.79 -1.11 -3.37
N TRP A 44 7.43 -0.28 -4.16
CA TRP A 44 7.01 0.00 -5.53
C TRP A 44 6.92 -1.27 -6.36
N ASP A 45 7.97 -2.09 -6.32
CA ASP A 45 8.03 -3.33 -7.09
C ASP A 45 6.93 -4.30 -6.67
N CYS A 46 6.75 -4.52 -5.36
CA CYS A 46 5.73 -5.44 -4.86
C CYS A 46 4.32 -4.97 -5.20
N LEU A 47 4.02 -3.69 -5.02
CA LEU A 47 2.70 -3.16 -5.33
C LEU A 47 2.42 -3.19 -6.84
N SER A 48 3.45 -2.97 -7.65
CA SER A 48 3.30 -2.94 -9.10
C SER A 48 3.12 -4.32 -9.72
N TYR A 49 3.82 -5.33 -9.21
CA TYR A 49 3.93 -6.61 -9.91
C TYR A 49 3.45 -7.83 -9.13
N ASP A 50 3.45 -7.78 -7.79
CA ASP A 50 3.20 -8.98 -6.99
C ASP A 50 1.83 -9.02 -6.31
N VAL A 51 1.13 -7.90 -6.23
CA VAL A 51 -0.17 -7.83 -5.56
C VAL A 51 -1.29 -8.03 -6.56
N GLU A 52 -2.20 -8.96 -6.24
CA GLU A 52 -3.37 -9.19 -7.08
C GLU A 52 -4.32 -8.01 -7.06
N ARG A 53 -5.01 -7.80 -8.18
CA ARG A 53 -6.04 -6.77 -8.35
C ARG A 53 -7.43 -7.41 -8.33
N PRO A 54 -8.48 -6.72 -7.91
CA PRO A 54 -8.47 -5.39 -7.32
C PRO A 54 -8.04 -5.44 -5.84
N VAL A 55 -7.39 -4.38 -5.39
CA VAL A 55 -6.97 -4.23 -4.01
C VAL A 55 -7.22 -2.80 -3.54
N LEU A 56 -7.75 -2.64 -2.33
CA LEU A 56 -7.94 -1.34 -1.70
C LEU A 56 -7.21 -1.32 -0.36
N ILE A 57 -6.34 -0.34 -0.21
CA ILE A 57 -5.64 -0.08 1.05
C ILE A 57 -6.33 1.10 1.73
N ILE A 58 -6.86 0.89 2.93
CA ILE A 58 -7.38 1.97 3.76
C ILE A 58 -6.35 2.26 4.85
N TRP A 59 -5.89 3.49 4.93
CA TRP A 59 -4.95 3.91 5.97
C TRP A 59 -5.71 4.77 6.98
N LYS A 60 -6.18 4.15 8.04
CA LYS A 60 -6.91 4.83 9.11
C LYS A 60 -5.93 5.51 10.06
N ASN A 61 -6.38 6.59 10.68
CA ASN A 61 -5.59 7.32 11.67
C ASN A 61 -4.21 7.71 11.10
N SER A 62 -4.20 8.12 9.83
CA SER A 62 -2.95 8.41 9.12
C SER A 62 -2.21 9.60 9.72
N ASP A 63 -2.90 10.49 10.43
CA ASP A 63 -2.27 11.63 11.10
C ASP A 63 -1.21 11.18 12.12
N TYR A 64 -1.47 10.07 12.82
CA TYR A 64 -0.48 9.51 13.74
C TYR A 64 0.76 9.06 13.00
N SER A 65 0.58 8.31 11.91
CA SER A 65 1.71 7.86 11.09
C SER A 65 2.47 9.03 10.50
N LYS A 66 1.76 10.02 9.97
CA LYS A 66 2.37 11.20 9.38
C LYS A 66 3.25 11.95 10.39
N LYS A 67 2.79 12.03 11.64
CA LYS A 67 3.54 12.69 12.71
C LYS A 67 4.90 12.02 12.94
N TYR A 68 4.92 10.68 12.95
CA TYR A 68 6.14 9.92 13.25
C TYR A 68 7.00 9.69 12.01
N LEU A 69 6.39 9.50 10.84
CA LEU A 69 7.11 9.21 9.60
C LEU A 69 7.64 10.46 8.90
N GLY A 70 7.00 11.61 9.15
CA GLY A 70 7.40 12.85 8.49
C GLY A 70 7.34 12.71 6.97
N ASP A 71 8.41 13.09 6.30
CA ASP A 71 8.49 13.07 4.83
C ASP A 71 8.34 11.66 4.23
N THR A 72 8.73 10.65 4.96
CA THR A 72 8.56 9.27 4.52
C THR A 72 7.09 8.94 4.26
N PHE A 73 6.18 9.49 5.06
CA PHE A 73 4.74 9.33 4.84
C PHE A 73 4.34 9.83 3.44
N ASN A 74 4.82 11.02 3.07
CA ASN A 74 4.53 11.59 1.76
C ASN A 74 5.10 10.75 0.62
N GLN A 75 6.29 10.18 0.82
CA GLN A 75 6.92 9.31 -0.16
C GLN A 75 6.13 8.02 -0.37
N ILE A 76 5.61 7.44 0.71
CA ILE A 76 4.76 6.24 0.64
C ILE A 76 3.47 6.54 -0.13
N VAL A 77 2.80 7.64 0.23
CA VAL A 77 1.56 8.04 -0.45
C VAL A 77 1.82 8.30 -1.93
N LYS A 78 2.96 8.90 -2.26
CA LYS A 78 3.34 9.12 -3.65
C LYS A 78 3.48 7.81 -4.42
N ILE A 79 4.06 6.79 -3.80
CA ILE A 79 4.16 5.46 -4.42
C ILE A 79 2.76 4.88 -4.67
N PHE A 80 1.86 4.99 -3.70
CA PHE A 80 0.49 4.55 -3.87
C PHE A 80 -0.18 5.24 -5.06
N GLU A 81 -0.01 6.57 -5.17
CA GLU A 81 -0.56 7.33 -6.28
C GLU A 81 0.00 6.87 -7.62
N LEU A 82 1.31 6.64 -7.69
CA LEU A 82 1.97 6.22 -8.94
C LEU A 82 1.52 4.82 -9.36
N VAL A 83 1.36 3.89 -8.42
CA VAL A 83 0.87 2.55 -8.73
C VAL A 83 -0.55 2.61 -9.28
N ARG A 84 -1.42 3.38 -8.63
CA ARG A 84 -2.80 3.57 -9.09
C ARG A 84 -2.84 4.18 -10.50
N GLU A 85 -2.03 5.20 -10.73
CA GLU A 85 -1.94 5.85 -12.05
C GLU A 85 -1.47 4.89 -13.13
N GLN A 86 -0.49 4.06 -12.80
CA GLN A 86 0.03 3.04 -13.72
C GLN A 86 -1.07 2.07 -14.13
N ASP A 87 -1.89 1.62 -13.19
CA ASP A 87 -3.00 0.73 -13.47
C ASP A 87 -4.04 1.41 -14.37
N ILE A 88 -4.35 2.68 -14.10
CA ILE A 88 -5.29 3.44 -14.93
C ILE A 88 -4.76 3.58 -16.36
N LYS A 89 -3.50 3.95 -16.51
CA LYS A 89 -2.88 4.12 -17.83
C LYS A 89 -2.78 2.81 -18.61
N SER A 90 -2.67 1.69 -17.90
CA SER A 90 -2.65 0.36 -18.53
C SER A 90 -4.04 -0.13 -18.89
N GLY A 91 -5.08 0.64 -18.62
CA GLY A 91 -6.45 0.29 -18.97
C GLY A 91 -7.06 -0.80 -18.10
N LEU A 92 -6.50 -1.06 -16.94
CA LEU A 92 -7.02 -2.09 -16.03
C LEU A 92 -8.33 -1.63 -15.42
N GLU A 93 -9.36 -2.48 -15.50
CA GLU A 93 -10.63 -2.24 -14.82
C GLU A 93 -10.51 -2.59 -13.33
N GLU A 94 -9.77 -3.65 -13.02
CA GLU A 94 -9.48 -4.06 -11.65
C GLU A 94 -8.14 -3.45 -11.27
N ARG A 95 -8.16 -2.58 -10.26
CA ARG A 95 -7.02 -1.70 -9.97
C ARG A 95 -6.57 -1.77 -8.53
N PHE A 96 -5.31 -1.37 -8.34
CA PHE A 96 -4.81 -0.93 -7.04
C PHE A 96 -5.46 0.41 -6.72
N ASN A 97 -5.96 0.55 -5.49
CA ASN A 97 -6.51 1.81 -5.01
C ASN A 97 -6.20 1.97 -3.52
N PHE A 98 -6.36 3.18 -3.03
CA PHE A 98 -6.11 3.46 -1.61
C PHE A 98 -6.95 4.64 -1.15
N ASP A 99 -7.14 4.73 0.17
CA ASP A 99 -7.89 5.79 0.81
C ASP A 99 -7.15 6.18 2.10
N ILE A 100 -6.76 7.44 2.19
CA ILE A 100 -6.04 7.99 3.35
C ILE A 100 -7.09 8.64 4.26
N GLN A 101 -7.22 8.11 5.48
CA GLN A 101 -8.22 8.58 6.45
C GLN A 101 -7.60 9.12 7.72
#